data_f4d1d9075694b25f1fc80161110123a5
#
_entry.id   f4d1d9075694b25f1fc80161110123a5
#
_cell.length_a   1.000
_cell.length_b   1.000
_cell.length_c   1.000
_cell.angle_alpha   90.00
_cell.angle_beta   90.00
_cell.angle_gamma   90.00
#
_symmetry.space_group_name_H-M   'P 1'
#
loop_
_entity.id
_entity.type
_entity.pdbx_description
1 polymer ?
#
loop_
_entity_poly.entity_id
_entity_poly.type
_entity_poly.pdbx_seq_one_letter_code
_entity_poly.pdbx_strand_id
1 'polypeptide(L)'
;MDSVAIVGVGLIGGSFGLALREAGFAGPIVGVSSERSIAEGVARGAIDRGVPLEEAVETSSLLYLAQPISKILEVIPKLGGAGSGTLITDAGSTKGMIAEKARESKLKAQFLGGHPMAGKESRGAGAAEAGLFRGRTYFVTPREVSELDTPVASAFVGWLRKMGA
;
A
#
# COMPACT_ATOMS: atom_id res chain seq x y z
N MET A 1 -13.12 2.45 -0.16
CA MET A 1 -11.97 1.51 -0.28
C MET A 1 -12.52 0.11 -0.11
N ASP A 2 -12.73 -0.59 -1.23
CA ASP A 2 -13.44 -1.86 -1.27
C ASP A 2 -12.53 -3.05 -1.61
N SER A 3 -11.37 -2.77 -2.19
CA SER A 3 -10.33 -3.74 -2.57
C SER A 3 -8.94 -3.15 -2.41
N VAL A 4 -7.95 -3.98 -2.09
CA VAL A 4 -6.57 -3.56 -1.84
C VAL A 4 -5.60 -4.44 -2.62
N ALA A 5 -4.64 -3.83 -3.30
CA ALA A 5 -3.47 -4.54 -3.80
C ALA A 5 -2.22 -4.08 -3.05
N ILE A 6 -1.46 -5.04 -2.55
CA ILE A 6 -0.18 -4.82 -1.89
C ILE A 6 0.94 -5.17 -2.86
N VAL A 7 1.63 -4.16 -3.36
CA VAL A 7 2.78 -4.32 -4.27
C VAL A 7 4.06 -4.35 -3.42
N GLY A 8 4.56 -5.57 -3.21
CA GLY A 8 5.63 -5.86 -2.26
C GLY A 8 5.11 -6.47 -0.96
N VAL A 9 4.83 -7.78 -0.96
CA VAL A 9 4.40 -8.54 0.20
C VAL A 9 5.61 -8.94 1.05
N GLY A 10 6.20 -7.94 1.71
CA GLY A 10 7.30 -8.10 2.67
C GLY A 10 6.85 -7.82 4.10
N LEU A 11 7.78 -7.40 4.97
CA LEU A 11 7.46 -7.00 6.34
C LEU A 11 6.37 -5.91 6.35
N ILE A 12 6.60 -4.79 5.66
CA ILE A 12 5.68 -3.64 5.70
C ILE A 12 4.36 -3.97 5.00
N GLY A 13 4.42 -4.49 3.75
CA GLY A 13 3.21 -4.81 3.00
C GLY A 13 2.38 -5.91 3.64
N GLY A 14 3.02 -6.99 4.10
CA GLY A 14 2.33 -8.06 4.83
C GLY A 14 1.70 -7.57 6.14
N SER A 15 2.43 -6.74 6.90
CA SER A 15 1.87 -6.14 8.13
C SER A 15 0.69 -5.22 7.85
N PHE A 16 0.71 -4.49 6.72
CA PHE A 16 -0.42 -3.65 6.31
C PHE A 16 -1.66 -4.50 6.02
N GLY A 17 -1.52 -5.62 5.30
CA GLY A 17 -2.62 -6.54 5.06
C GLY A 17 -3.18 -7.13 6.36
N LEU A 18 -2.31 -7.62 7.26
CA LEU A 18 -2.72 -8.14 8.56
C LEU A 18 -3.41 -7.09 9.43
N ALA A 19 -2.89 -5.86 9.47
CA ALA A 19 -3.48 -4.76 10.23
C ALA A 19 -4.87 -4.37 9.69
N LEU A 20 -5.06 -4.37 8.37
CA LEU A 20 -6.38 -4.17 7.75
C LEU A 20 -7.36 -5.27 8.17
N ARG A 21 -6.95 -6.54 8.14
CA ARG A 21 -7.79 -7.66 8.58
C ARG A 21 -8.19 -7.53 10.06
N GLU A 22 -7.23 -7.23 10.94
CA GLU A 22 -7.49 -7.00 12.37
C GLU A 22 -8.42 -5.80 12.59
N ALA A 23 -8.31 -4.76 11.79
CA ALA A 23 -9.19 -3.59 11.82
C ALA A 23 -10.59 -3.83 11.22
N GLY A 24 -10.88 -5.05 10.73
CA GLY A 24 -12.18 -5.45 10.20
C GLY A 24 -12.38 -5.20 8.70
N PHE A 25 -11.32 -5.05 7.92
CA PHE A 25 -11.44 -4.95 6.46
C PHE A 25 -11.84 -6.30 5.87
N ALA A 26 -13.05 -6.37 5.27
CA ALA A 26 -13.61 -7.59 4.71
C ALA A 26 -13.42 -7.71 3.18
N GLY A 27 -12.99 -6.65 2.50
CA GLY A 27 -12.76 -6.66 1.06
C GLY A 27 -11.57 -7.51 0.64
N PRO A 28 -11.42 -7.83 -0.66
CA PRO A 28 -10.28 -8.58 -1.16
C PRO A 28 -8.96 -7.82 -0.95
N ILE A 29 -7.93 -8.55 -0.54
CA ILE A 29 -6.54 -8.08 -0.47
C ILE A 29 -5.68 -8.98 -1.35
N VAL A 30 -5.20 -8.46 -2.47
CA VAL A 30 -4.32 -9.20 -3.38
C VAL A 30 -2.87 -8.75 -3.24
N GLY A 31 -1.93 -9.62 -3.59
CA GLY A 31 -0.50 -9.35 -3.51
C GLY A 31 0.19 -9.41 -4.87
N VAL A 32 1.11 -8.48 -5.12
CA VAL A 32 2.04 -8.50 -6.25
C VAL A 32 3.45 -8.62 -5.68
N SER A 33 4.05 -9.81 -5.76
CA SER A 33 5.37 -10.09 -5.17
C SER A 33 5.96 -11.39 -5.75
N SER A 34 7.09 -11.86 -5.22
CA SER A 34 7.64 -13.18 -5.55
C SER A 34 6.71 -14.29 -5.07
N GLU A 35 6.73 -15.45 -5.74
CA GLU A 35 5.92 -16.62 -5.37
C GLU A 35 6.08 -16.99 -3.89
N ARG A 36 7.32 -16.99 -3.38
CA ARG A 36 7.61 -17.23 -1.97
C ARG A 36 6.88 -16.25 -1.05
N SER A 37 7.00 -14.94 -1.34
CA SER A 37 6.36 -13.90 -0.51
C SER A 37 4.82 -13.98 -0.59
N ILE A 38 4.28 -14.36 -1.73
CA ILE A 38 2.84 -14.62 -1.89
C ILE A 38 2.42 -15.79 -1.04
N ALA A 39 3.11 -16.94 -1.14
CA ALA A 39 2.79 -18.13 -0.33
C ALA A 39 2.83 -17.83 1.18
N GLU A 40 3.89 -17.15 1.65
CA GLU A 40 4.01 -16.73 3.06
C GLU A 40 2.88 -15.74 3.46
N GLY A 41 2.55 -14.77 2.59
CA GLY A 41 1.49 -13.78 2.84
C GLY A 41 0.10 -14.41 2.93
N VAL A 42 -0.22 -15.36 2.05
CA VAL A 42 -1.48 -16.12 2.07
C VAL A 42 -1.55 -17.00 3.33
N ALA A 43 -0.49 -17.74 3.62
CA ALA A 43 -0.44 -18.61 4.81
C ALA A 43 -0.67 -17.84 6.13
N ARG A 44 -0.29 -16.57 6.18
CA ARG A 44 -0.49 -15.69 7.33
C ARG A 44 -1.82 -14.92 7.32
N GLY A 45 -2.59 -15.00 6.24
CA GLY A 45 -3.83 -14.24 6.08
C GLY A 45 -3.61 -12.73 5.80
N ALA A 46 -2.41 -12.35 5.38
CA ALA A 46 -2.10 -10.96 5.02
C ALA A 46 -2.70 -10.56 3.66
N ILE A 47 -2.80 -11.52 2.77
CA ILE A 47 -3.41 -11.40 1.44
C ILE A 47 -4.24 -12.64 1.14
N ASP A 48 -5.19 -12.53 0.23
CA ASP A 48 -6.04 -13.67 -0.18
C ASP A 48 -5.36 -14.50 -1.27
N ARG A 49 -4.69 -13.84 -2.23
CA ARG A 49 -3.96 -14.47 -3.34
C ARG A 49 -2.93 -13.55 -3.98
N GLY A 50 -2.03 -14.11 -4.76
CA GLY A 50 -1.14 -13.36 -5.65
C GLY A 50 -1.78 -13.09 -7.00
N VAL A 51 -1.44 -11.96 -7.62
CA VAL A 51 -1.90 -11.57 -8.96
C VAL A 51 -0.78 -10.87 -9.73
N PRO A 52 -0.85 -10.83 -11.09
CA PRO A 52 -0.03 -9.93 -11.89
C PRO A 52 -0.30 -8.46 -11.56
N LEU A 53 0.67 -7.59 -11.85
CA LEU A 53 0.53 -6.14 -11.58
C LEU A 53 -0.65 -5.54 -12.35
N GLU A 54 -0.83 -5.93 -13.59
CA GLU A 54 -1.88 -5.44 -14.47
C GLU A 54 -3.27 -5.71 -13.86
N GLU A 55 -3.52 -6.94 -13.39
CA GLU A 55 -4.77 -7.29 -12.73
C GLU A 55 -4.97 -6.47 -11.44
N ALA A 56 -3.90 -6.31 -10.63
CA ALA A 56 -3.96 -5.51 -9.42
C ALA A 56 -4.34 -4.05 -9.69
N VAL A 57 -3.78 -3.46 -10.76
CA VAL A 57 -4.03 -2.08 -11.17
C VAL A 57 -5.48 -1.87 -11.62
N GLU A 58 -6.04 -2.84 -12.36
CA GLU A 58 -7.39 -2.74 -12.92
C GLU A 58 -8.49 -2.98 -11.88
N THR A 59 -8.23 -3.83 -10.86
CA THR A 59 -9.27 -4.32 -9.96
C THR A 59 -9.27 -3.73 -8.56
N SER A 60 -8.23 -2.95 -8.20
CA SER A 60 -8.08 -2.48 -6.82
C SER A 60 -8.43 -1.01 -6.66
N SER A 61 -9.12 -0.68 -5.56
CA SER A 61 -9.41 0.70 -5.17
C SER A 61 -8.27 1.34 -4.37
N LEU A 62 -7.34 0.53 -3.82
CA LEU A 62 -6.09 0.97 -3.21
C LEU A 62 -4.92 0.16 -3.75
N LEU A 63 -3.87 0.84 -4.23
CA LEU A 63 -2.57 0.27 -4.54
C LEU A 63 -1.57 0.72 -3.48
N TYR A 64 -1.11 -0.21 -2.62
CA TYR A 64 -0.16 0.03 -1.55
C TYR A 64 1.24 -0.44 -1.96
N LEU A 65 2.15 0.50 -2.27
CA LEU A 65 3.50 0.21 -2.74
C LEU A 65 4.46 0.06 -1.54
N ALA A 66 4.81 -1.17 -1.21
CA ALA A 66 5.66 -1.52 -0.06
C ALA A 66 6.96 -2.24 -0.46
N GLN A 67 7.49 -1.90 -1.62
CA GLN A 67 8.76 -2.39 -2.13
C GLN A 67 9.93 -1.46 -1.72
N PRO A 68 11.19 -1.87 -1.92
CA PRO A 68 12.34 -0.96 -1.88
C PRO A 68 12.12 0.25 -2.81
N ILE A 69 12.64 1.43 -2.43
CA ILE A 69 12.40 2.69 -3.14
C ILE A 69 12.72 2.58 -4.63
N SER A 70 13.84 1.94 -5.00
CA SER A 70 14.19 1.73 -6.42
C SER A 70 13.09 1.00 -7.19
N LYS A 71 12.47 0.00 -6.57
CA LYS A 71 11.38 -0.77 -7.18
C LYS A 71 10.07 0.02 -7.22
N ILE A 72 9.80 0.86 -6.22
CA ILE A 72 8.66 1.80 -6.25
C ILE A 72 8.80 2.74 -7.44
N LEU A 73 9.98 3.31 -7.67
CA LEU A 73 10.24 4.18 -8.81
C LEU A 73 10.09 3.48 -10.17
N GLU A 74 10.45 2.19 -10.25
CA GLU A 74 10.28 1.37 -11.47
C GLU A 74 8.82 1.00 -11.74
N VAL A 75 8.00 0.85 -10.69
CA VAL A 75 6.61 0.39 -10.82
C VAL A 75 5.63 1.54 -11.10
N ILE A 76 5.86 2.72 -10.53
CA ILE A 76 4.95 3.87 -10.67
C ILE A 76 4.55 4.15 -12.12
N PRO A 77 5.46 4.20 -13.13
CA PRO A 77 5.07 4.45 -14.52
C PRO A 77 4.15 3.37 -15.13
N LYS A 78 4.11 2.17 -14.53
CA LYS A 78 3.28 1.05 -14.98
C LYS A 78 1.86 1.09 -14.42
N LEU A 79 1.55 2.05 -13.53
CA LEU A 79 0.25 2.16 -12.86
C LEU A 79 -0.75 3.02 -13.64
N GLY A 80 -0.45 3.40 -14.88
CA GLY A 80 -1.30 4.28 -15.69
C GLY A 80 -2.69 3.71 -16.02
N GLY A 81 -2.91 2.40 -15.86
CA GLY A 81 -4.22 1.75 -15.98
C GLY A 81 -5.15 1.98 -14.77
N ALA A 82 -4.63 2.44 -13.63
CA ALA A 82 -5.44 2.71 -12.45
C ALA A 82 -6.43 3.85 -12.73
N GLY A 83 -7.70 3.62 -12.36
CA GLY A 83 -8.80 4.56 -12.58
C GLY A 83 -8.75 5.76 -11.63
N SER A 84 -9.53 6.81 -11.94
CA SER A 84 -9.63 8.02 -11.10
C SER A 84 -10.23 7.76 -9.70
N GLY A 85 -10.91 6.64 -9.51
CA GLY A 85 -11.42 6.19 -8.20
C GLY A 85 -10.43 5.38 -7.39
N THR A 86 -9.21 5.17 -7.88
CA THR A 86 -8.16 4.42 -7.20
C THR A 86 -7.22 5.38 -6.45
N LEU A 87 -6.84 5.01 -5.25
CA LEU A 87 -5.74 5.63 -4.53
C LEU A 87 -4.46 4.82 -4.70
N ILE A 88 -3.37 5.48 -5.06
CA ILE A 88 -2.02 4.92 -5.03
C ILE A 88 -1.28 5.56 -3.87
N THR A 89 -0.71 4.75 -3.00
CA THR A 89 0.13 5.22 -1.89
C THR A 89 1.37 4.35 -1.74
N ASP A 90 2.38 4.84 -1.08
CA ASP A 90 3.62 4.11 -0.85
C ASP A 90 4.02 4.08 0.63
N ALA A 91 4.96 3.23 0.96
CA ALA A 91 5.54 3.11 2.31
C ALA A 91 7.03 3.49 2.36
N GLY A 92 7.56 4.10 1.32
CA GLY A 92 8.97 4.45 1.21
C GLY A 92 9.38 5.57 2.18
N SER A 93 10.62 5.52 2.67
CA SER A 93 11.13 6.50 3.63
C SER A 93 11.48 7.86 3.02
N THR A 94 11.73 7.96 1.71
CA THR A 94 12.03 9.21 1.02
C THR A 94 10.90 9.59 0.07
N LYS A 95 10.29 10.77 0.28
CA LYS A 95 9.09 11.17 -0.47
C LYS A 95 9.39 11.96 -1.74
N GLY A 96 10.43 12.78 -1.78
CA GLY A 96 10.69 13.69 -2.89
C GLY A 96 10.74 12.99 -4.25
N MET A 97 11.62 11.99 -4.41
CA MET A 97 11.78 11.25 -5.67
C MET A 97 10.53 10.45 -6.06
N ILE A 98 9.84 9.86 -5.07
CA ILE A 98 8.62 9.06 -5.31
C ILE A 98 7.48 9.97 -5.77
N ALA A 99 7.26 11.10 -5.09
CA ALA A 99 6.23 12.08 -5.45
C ALA A 99 6.49 12.71 -6.84
N GLU A 100 7.76 13.02 -7.13
CA GLU A 100 8.14 13.54 -8.45
C GLU A 100 7.88 12.50 -9.54
N LYS A 101 8.28 11.24 -9.32
CA LYS A 101 8.03 10.15 -10.25
C LYS A 101 6.54 9.93 -10.52
N ALA A 102 5.72 9.98 -9.49
CA ALA A 102 4.26 9.90 -9.63
C ALA A 102 3.70 11.06 -10.48
N ARG A 103 4.18 12.29 -10.25
CA ARG A 103 3.79 13.46 -11.01
C ARG A 103 4.16 13.35 -12.50
N GLU A 104 5.40 12.94 -12.80
CA GLU A 104 5.89 12.73 -14.16
C GLU A 104 5.09 11.66 -14.91
N SER A 105 4.62 10.63 -14.20
CA SER A 105 3.89 9.50 -14.78
C SER A 105 2.44 9.84 -15.17
N LYS A 106 1.95 11.07 -14.87
CA LYS A 106 0.61 11.56 -15.25
C LYS A 106 -0.50 10.56 -14.96
N LEU A 107 -0.48 9.95 -13.77
CA LEU A 107 -1.46 8.96 -13.33
C LEU A 107 -2.87 9.57 -13.32
N LYS A 108 -3.88 8.79 -13.73
CA LYS A 108 -5.30 9.14 -13.56
C LYS A 108 -5.77 8.98 -12.12
N ALA A 109 -5.22 7.97 -11.44
CA ALA A 109 -5.44 7.71 -10.03
C ALA A 109 -4.80 8.80 -9.15
N GLN A 110 -5.38 9.04 -7.99
CA GLN A 110 -4.76 9.91 -6.99
C GLN A 110 -3.52 9.25 -6.41
N PHE A 111 -2.41 9.96 -6.35
CA PHE A 111 -1.21 9.54 -5.62
C PHE A 111 -1.09 10.33 -4.32
N LEU A 112 -1.07 9.61 -3.20
CA LEU A 112 -0.87 10.18 -1.86
C LEU A 112 0.33 9.50 -1.21
N GLY A 113 1.45 10.19 -1.10
CA GLY A 113 2.65 9.62 -0.49
C GLY A 113 2.40 9.20 0.96
N GLY A 114 2.94 8.06 1.37
CA GLY A 114 2.82 7.52 2.72
C GLY A 114 4.18 7.09 3.28
N HIS A 115 4.34 7.13 4.61
CA HIS A 115 5.52 6.61 5.28
C HIS A 115 5.17 6.19 6.72
N PRO A 116 5.04 4.89 7.00
CA PRO A 116 4.95 4.40 8.36
C PRO A 116 6.30 4.52 9.06
N MET A 117 6.35 5.19 10.21
CA MET A 117 7.54 5.19 11.08
C MET A 117 7.62 3.89 11.87
N ALA A 118 7.63 2.79 11.15
CA ALA A 118 7.60 1.43 11.69
C ALA A 118 8.54 0.52 10.91
N GLY A 119 9.12 -0.45 11.59
CA GLY A 119 10.04 -1.41 11.00
C GLY A 119 10.63 -2.32 12.06
N LYS A 120 11.32 -3.36 11.60
CA LYS A 120 12.07 -4.31 12.41
C LYS A 120 13.35 -4.69 11.69
N GLU A 121 14.27 -5.31 12.41
CA GLU A 121 15.48 -5.91 11.82
C GLU A 121 15.14 -7.13 10.92
N SER A 122 14.03 -7.83 11.24
CA SER A 122 13.53 -8.97 10.46
C SER A 122 12.94 -8.52 9.13
N ARG A 123 13.05 -9.36 8.09
CA ARG A 123 12.60 -9.08 6.73
C ARG A 123 11.66 -10.18 6.22
N GLY A 124 10.95 -9.89 5.13
CA GLY A 124 10.07 -10.83 4.44
C GLY A 124 8.64 -10.89 5.01
N ALA A 125 7.76 -11.58 4.30
CA ALA A 125 6.36 -11.74 4.68
C ALA A 125 6.19 -12.57 5.96
N GLY A 126 7.11 -13.51 6.21
CA GLY A 126 7.12 -14.32 7.43
C GLY A 126 7.31 -13.51 8.72
N ALA A 127 7.91 -12.31 8.65
CA ALA A 127 8.10 -11.41 9.79
C ALA A 127 6.96 -10.39 9.96
N ALA A 128 5.96 -10.38 9.08
CA ALA A 128 4.83 -9.46 9.12
C ALA A 128 3.98 -9.65 10.39
N GLU A 129 3.45 -8.57 10.96
CA GLU A 129 2.58 -8.59 12.12
C GLU A 129 1.53 -7.48 12.07
N ALA A 130 0.31 -7.77 12.51
CA ALA A 130 -0.80 -6.82 12.49
C ALA A 130 -0.56 -5.58 13.36
N GLY A 131 0.16 -5.74 14.48
CA GLY A 131 0.46 -4.66 15.42
C GLY A 131 1.60 -3.73 15.02
N LEU A 132 2.25 -3.94 13.86
CA LEU A 132 3.46 -3.20 13.49
C LEU A 132 3.28 -1.67 13.49
N PHE A 133 2.10 -1.19 13.12
CA PHE A 133 1.78 0.24 12.99
C PHE A 133 1.14 0.83 14.26
N ARG A 134 0.70 0.00 15.21
CA ARG A 134 -0.05 0.44 16.38
C ARG A 134 0.79 1.39 17.26
N GLY A 135 0.26 2.57 17.51
CA GLY A 135 0.95 3.63 18.25
C GLY A 135 2.17 4.21 17.54
N ARG A 136 2.30 3.98 16.23
CA ARG A 136 3.37 4.55 15.42
C ARG A 136 2.85 5.70 14.57
N THR A 137 3.68 6.70 14.38
CA THR A 137 3.37 7.79 13.45
C THR A 137 3.34 7.27 12.02
N TYR A 138 2.28 7.59 11.30
CA TYR A 138 2.16 7.34 9.87
C TYR A 138 2.06 8.70 9.16
N PHE A 139 3.07 9.06 8.38
CA PHE A 139 3.03 10.28 7.58
C PHE A 139 2.24 10.05 6.31
N VAL A 140 1.36 11.00 5.98
CA VAL A 140 0.77 11.15 4.65
C VAL A 140 1.22 12.50 4.09
N THR A 141 1.61 12.53 2.83
CA THR A 141 2.21 13.71 2.19
C THR A 141 1.39 14.11 0.96
N PRO A 142 0.27 14.83 1.15
CA PRO A 142 -0.49 15.40 0.06
C PRO A 142 0.31 16.54 -0.59
N ARG A 143 0.03 16.86 -1.84
CA ARG A 143 0.54 18.07 -2.51
C ARG A 143 -0.19 19.31 -2.01
N GLU A 144 -1.50 19.17 -1.82
CA GLU A 144 -2.38 20.17 -1.22
C GLU A 144 -3.26 19.49 -0.17
N VAL A 145 -3.58 20.22 0.89
CA VAL A 145 -4.38 19.68 2.01
C VAL A 145 -5.73 19.14 1.54
N SER A 146 -6.34 19.78 0.55
CA SER A 146 -7.60 19.36 -0.07
C SER A 146 -7.57 17.95 -0.68
N GLU A 147 -6.41 17.42 -1.03
CA GLU A 147 -6.28 16.03 -1.50
C GLU A 147 -6.68 14.99 -0.44
N LEU A 148 -6.65 15.35 0.84
CA LEU A 148 -7.08 14.48 1.94
C LEU A 148 -8.62 14.38 2.04
N ASP A 149 -9.36 15.33 1.45
CA ASP A 149 -10.82 15.39 1.50
C ASP A 149 -11.47 14.52 0.40
N THR A 150 -10.68 13.99 -0.52
CA THR A 150 -11.20 13.06 -1.52
C THR A 150 -11.73 11.79 -0.85
N PRO A 151 -12.79 11.15 -1.38
CA PRO A 151 -13.36 9.94 -0.79
C PRO A 151 -12.32 8.82 -0.60
N VAL A 152 -11.40 8.64 -1.56
CA VAL A 152 -10.40 7.57 -1.50
C VAL A 152 -9.31 7.86 -0.47
N ALA A 153 -8.83 9.10 -0.37
CA ALA A 153 -7.82 9.49 0.61
C ALA A 153 -8.41 9.49 2.03
N SER A 154 -9.61 10.03 2.22
CA SER A 154 -10.32 10.03 3.49
C SER A 154 -10.58 8.59 3.99
N ALA A 155 -11.00 7.68 3.09
CA ALA A 155 -11.16 6.27 3.43
C ALA A 155 -9.82 5.63 3.86
N PHE A 156 -8.73 5.88 3.15
CA PHE A 156 -7.41 5.38 3.51
C PHE A 156 -6.96 5.87 4.89
N VAL A 157 -7.04 7.19 5.15
CA VAL A 157 -6.72 7.78 6.46
C VAL A 157 -7.62 7.20 7.56
N GLY A 158 -8.90 6.96 7.27
CA GLY A 158 -9.83 6.30 8.19
C GLY A 158 -9.36 4.89 8.58
N TRP A 159 -8.82 4.11 7.61
CA TRP A 159 -8.25 2.79 7.89
C TRP A 159 -6.95 2.87 8.69
N LEU A 160 -6.06 3.83 8.42
CA LEU A 160 -4.85 4.03 9.22
C LEU A 160 -5.21 4.25 10.70
N ARG A 161 -6.21 5.11 10.99
CA ARG A 161 -6.70 5.34 12.35
C ARG A 161 -7.28 4.08 12.99
N LYS A 162 -8.06 3.27 12.25
CA LYS A 162 -8.61 2.00 12.76
C LYS A 162 -7.52 0.98 13.07
N MET A 163 -6.41 0.99 12.33
CA MET A 163 -5.24 0.16 12.61
C MET A 163 -4.41 0.68 13.80
N GLY A 164 -4.74 1.85 14.35
CA GLY A 164 -4.07 2.46 15.48
C GLY A 164 -2.77 3.20 15.12
N ALA A 165 -2.60 3.60 13.87
CA ALA A 165 -1.48 4.40 13.41
C ALA A 165 -1.74 5.89 13.54
#